data_07e62f4c295caf167598f82466a133f3
#
_entry.id   07e62f4c295caf167598f82466a133f3
#
_cell.length_a   1.000
_cell.length_b   1.000
_cell.length_c   1.000
_cell.angle_alpha   90.00
_cell.angle_beta   90.00
_cell.angle_gamma   90.00
#
_symmetry.space_group_name_H-M   'P 1'
#
loop_
_entity.id
_entity.type
_entity.pdbx_description
1 polymer ?
#
loop_
_entity_poly.entity_id
_entity_poly.type
_entity_poly.pdbx_seq_one_letter_code
_entity_poly.pdbx_strand_id
1 'polypeptide(L)'
;TWHMVEILGRQYDARKNTAADDYDLDRYNYKTTKSTEVIEKVWEKSYSVIANVNDALDHIDRRKDELDSVNYRIIKGELLAVRAYIHFDLIRLFGCSDLAGRTDLESRHTVPYLTSVDKDAAPQLTYAETLRRMIADLTEAARLLEIDPIRARYPESIYTEANVDKFYDYRYMHLNYFAVKALLARVCMWEGSDENKH
;
A
#
# COMPACT_ATOMS: atom_id res chain seq x y z
N THR A 1 6.91 -8.51 -7.07
CA THR A 1 5.42 -8.59 -7.11
C THR A 1 4.91 -8.58 -8.53
N TRP A 2 5.26 -7.59 -9.36
CA TRP A 2 4.77 -7.47 -10.75
C TRP A 2 5.03 -8.73 -11.57
N HIS A 3 6.25 -9.24 -11.57
CA HIS A 3 6.62 -10.44 -12.32
C HIS A 3 5.70 -11.64 -11.97
N MET A 4 5.47 -11.91 -10.68
CA MET A 4 4.56 -12.97 -10.26
C MET A 4 3.13 -12.76 -10.77
N VAL A 5 2.61 -11.52 -10.67
CA VAL A 5 1.25 -11.18 -11.11
C VAL A 5 1.11 -11.33 -12.62
N GLU A 6 2.12 -10.94 -13.39
CA GLU A 6 2.13 -11.07 -14.85
C GLU A 6 2.15 -12.53 -15.30
N ILE A 7 2.92 -13.39 -14.61
CA ILE A 7 2.92 -14.84 -14.87
C ILE A 7 1.56 -15.45 -14.55
N LEU A 8 1.00 -15.17 -13.36
CA LEU A 8 -0.32 -15.66 -12.97
C LEU A 8 -1.45 -15.11 -13.86
N GLY A 9 -1.30 -13.87 -14.34
CA GLY A 9 -2.19 -13.24 -15.30
C GLY A 9 -1.98 -13.71 -16.75
N ARG A 10 -1.06 -14.65 -16.99
CA ARG A 10 -0.72 -15.19 -18.31
C ARG A 10 -0.32 -14.15 -19.34
N GLN A 11 0.37 -13.10 -18.90
CA GLN A 11 0.96 -12.10 -19.79
C GLN A 11 2.21 -12.66 -20.49
N TYR A 12 2.85 -13.69 -19.90
CA TYR A 12 3.98 -14.43 -20.44
C TYR A 12 3.65 -15.92 -20.49
N ASP A 13 4.14 -16.62 -21.53
CA ASP A 13 4.00 -18.08 -21.68
C ASP A 13 5.28 -18.79 -21.24
N ALA A 14 5.36 -19.16 -19.97
CA ALA A 14 6.47 -19.93 -19.40
C ALA A 14 6.32 -21.45 -19.62
N ARG A 15 5.18 -21.92 -20.14
CA ARG A 15 4.85 -23.37 -20.24
C ARG A 15 5.75 -24.16 -21.15
N LYS A 16 6.43 -23.52 -22.09
CA LYS A 16 7.32 -24.18 -23.06
C LYS A 16 8.70 -24.50 -22.50
N ASN A 17 9.09 -23.88 -21.39
CA ASN A 17 10.40 -24.08 -20.78
C ASN A 17 10.24 -24.65 -19.36
N THR A 18 10.29 -25.96 -19.23
CA THR A 18 10.17 -26.66 -17.94
C THR A 18 11.30 -26.37 -16.96
N ALA A 19 12.42 -25.83 -17.44
CA ALA A 19 13.55 -25.42 -16.63
C ALA A 19 13.43 -23.96 -16.12
N ALA A 20 12.48 -23.19 -16.66
CA ALA A 20 12.26 -21.83 -16.21
C ALA A 20 11.75 -21.82 -14.76
N ASP A 21 12.21 -20.83 -13.99
CA ASP A 21 11.81 -20.68 -12.58
C ASP A 21 10.31 -20.43 -12.42
N ASP A 22 9.68 -19.86 -13.44
CA ASP A 22 8.25 -19.51 -13.46
C ASP A 22 7.35 -20.64 -14.01
N TYR A 23 7.91 -21.75 -14.47
CA TYR A 23 7.13 -22.83 -15.10
C TYR A 23 6.00 -23.35 -14.22
N ASP A 24 6.29 -23.56 -12.94
CA ASP A 24 5.31 -24.04 -11.97
C ASP A 24 4.27 -22.99 -11.62
N LEU A 25 4.67 -21.72 -11.50
CA LEU A 25 3.75 -20.58 -11.25
C LEU A 25 2.76 -20.39 -12.39
N ASP A 26 3.21 -20.47 -13.65
CA ASP A 26 2.34 -20.37 -14.83
C ASP A 26 1.29 -21.50 -14.90
N ARG A 27 1.55 -22.61 -14.23
CA ARG A 27 0.62 -23.75 -14.08
C ARG A 27 -0.18 -23.73 -12.80
N TYR A 28 -0.08 -22.66 -12.02
CA TYR A 28 -0.72 -22.54 -10.70
C TYR A 28 -0.31 -23.63 -9.70
N ASN A 29 0.89 -24.21 -9.89
CA ASN A 29 1.46 -25.17 -8.97
C ASN A 29 2.25 -24.47 -7.85
N TYR A 30 1.55 -24.07 -6.81
CA TYR A 30 2.12 -23.31 -5.69
C TYR A 30 2.90 -24.15 -4.66
N LYS A 31 2.98 -25.49 -4.87
CA LYS A 31 3.57 -26.41 -3.88
C LYS A 31 5.04 -26.73 -4.15
N THR A 32 5.59 -26.31 -5.26
CA THR A 32 7.00 -26.54 -5.57
C THR A 32 7.88 -25.57 -4.81
N THR A 33 9.13 -25.96 -4.51
CA THR A 33 10.11 -25.11 -3.86
C THR A 33 10.29 -23.78 -4.58
N LYS A 34 10.40 -23.79 -5.89
CA LYS A 34 10.55 -22.57 -6.71
C LYS A 34 9.36 -21.62 -6.57
N SER A 35 8.14 -22.14 -6.67
CA SER A 35 6.92 -21.32 -6.50
C SER A 35 6.82 -20.75 -5.10
N THR A 36 7.11 -21.56 -4.07
CA THR A 36 7.10 -21.15 -2.68
C THR A 36 8.12 -20.03 -2.44
N GLU A 37 9.35 -20.15 -2.93
CA GLU A 37 10.38 -19.10 -2.80
C GLU A 37 9.96 -17.78 -3.45
N VAL A 38 9.30 -17.80 -4.61
CA VAL A 38 8.80 -16.57 -5.25
C VAL A 38 7.71 -15.92 -4.41
N ILE A 39 6.77 -16.70 -3.89
CA ILE A 39 5.67 -16.23 -3.05
C ILE A 39 6.21 -15.64 -1.74
N GLU A 40 7.12 -16.35 -1.08
CA GLU A 40 7.77 -15.89 0.16
C GLU A 40 8.54 -14.59 -0.05
N LYS A 41 9.29 -14.46 -1.14
CA LYS A 41 9.99 -13.21 -1.49
C LYS A 41 9.04 -12.02 -1.68
N VAL A 42 7.86 -12.23 -2.25
CA VAL A 42 6.85 -11.17 -2.36
C VAL A 42 6.38 -10.74 -0.98
N TRP A 43 6.07 -11.70 -0.11
CA TRP A 43 5.65 -11.45 1.27
C TRP A 43 6.72 -10.70 2.06
N GLU A 44 7.94 -11.22 2.12
CA GLU A 44 9.07 -10.63 2.83
C GLU A 44 9.38 -9.20 2.39
N LYS A 45 9.45 -8.97 1.06
CA LYS A 45 9.73 -7.65 0.52
C LYS A 45 8.64 -6.65 0.84
N SER A 46 7.38 -7.07 0.78
CA SER A 46 6.25 -6.22 1.15
C SER A 46 6.32 -5.79 2.60
N TYR A 47 6.54 -6.72 3.53
CA TYR A 47 6.66 -6.38 4.95
C TYR A 47 7.95 -5.64 5.29
N SER A 48 9.04 -5.85 4.55
CA SER A 48 10.25 -5.05 4.67
C SER A 48 10.00 -3.58 4.32
N VAL A 49 9.23 -3.32 3.25
CA VAL A 49 8.83 -1.94 2.89
C VAL A 49 7.91 -1.35 3.97
N ILE A 50 6.94 -2.11 4.46
CA ILE A 50 6.03 -1.66 5.54
C ILE A 50 6.82 -1.31 6.82
N ALA A 51 7.81 -2.12 7.20
CA ALA A 51 8.64 -1.83 8.36
C ALA A 51 9.43 -0.52 8.19
N ASN A 52 10.04 -0.30 7.01
CA ASN A 52 10.73 0.96 6.73
C ASN A 52 9.79 2.16 6.73
N VAL A 53 8.56 2.01 6.23
CA VAL A 53 7.54 3.07 6.26
C VAL A 53 7.12 3.38 7.69
N ASN A 54 6.91 2.36 8.53
CA ASN A 54 6.55 2.56 9.93
C ASN A 54 7.69 3.23 10.73
N ASP A 55 8.93 2.84 10.48
CA ASP A 55 10.09 3.48 11.08
C ASP A 55 10.18 4.96 10.67
N ALA A 56 10.00 5.26 9.38
CA ALA A 56 9.97 6.63 8.88
C ALA A 56 8.81 7.46 9.47
N LEU A 57 7.62 6.86 9.64
CA LEU A 57 6.48 7.52 10.28
C LEU A 57 6.75 7.85 11.75
N ASP A 58 7.35 6.94 12.48
CA ASP A 58 7.73 7.16 13.88
C ASP A 58 8.78 8.27 13.99
N HIS A 59 9.79 8.26 13.13
CA HIS A 59 10.83 9.29 13.10
C HIS A 59 10.29 10.67 12.76
N ILE A 60 9.43 10.78 11.73
CA ILE A 60 8.88 12.09 11.32
C ILE A 60 7.93 12.66 12.38
N ASP A 61 7.18 11.81 13.08
CA ASP A 61 6.29 12.25 14.15
C ASP A 61 7.06 12.74 15.39
N ARG A 62 8.16 12.09 15.74
CA ARG A 62 9.04 12.54 16.84
C ARG A 62 9.74 13.87 16.55
N ARG A 63 10.02 14.14 15.29
CA ARG A 63 10.74 15.35 14.85
C ARG A 63 9.85 16.37 14.15
N LYS A 64 8.55 16.31 14.41
CA LYS A 64 7.54 17.18 13.79
C LYS A 64 7.87 18.66 13.92
N ASP A 65 8.36 19.08 15.08
CA ASP A 65 8.66 20.49 15.37
C ASP A 65 9.96 20.99 14.70
N GLU A 66 10.78 20.07 14.17
CA GLU A 66 12.01 20.37 13.43
C GLU A 66 11.76 20.51 11.92
N LEU A 67 10.60 20.05 11.44
CA LEU A 67 10.26 20.04 10.03
C LEU A 67 9.35 21.23 9.68
N ASP A 68 9.54 21.74 8.48
CA ASP A 68 8.54 22.64 7.90
C ASP A 68 7.17 21.94 7.81
N SER A 69 6.10 22.68 8.07
CA SER A 69 4.76 22.12 8.14
C SER A 69 4.27 21.52 6.82
N VAL A 70 4.72 22.04 5.67
CA VAL A 70 4.40 21.52 4.34
C VAL A 70 5.13 20.19 4.13
N ASN A 71 6.43 20.16 4.42
CA ASN A 71 7.26 18.95 4.33
C ASN A 71 6.69 17.83 5.20
N TYR A 72 6.41 18.12 6.49
CA TYR A 72 5.82 17.14 7.39
C TYR A 72 4.53 16.53 6.83
N ARG A 73 3.60 17.38 6.39
CA ARG A 73 2.30 16.93 5.89
C ARG A 73 2.42 16.08 4.61
N ILE A 74 3.24 16.50 3.66
CA ILE A 74 3.41 15.79 2.40
C ILE A 74 4.10 14.45 2.63
N ILE A 75 5.22 14.42 3.34
CA ILE A 75 5.96 13.17 3.61
C ILE A 75 5.09 12.20 4.40
N LYS A 76 4.44 12.66 5.47
CA LYS A 76 3.54 11.81 6.28
C LYS A 76 2.38 11.26 5.45
N GLY A 77 1.75 12.10 4.64
CA GLY A 77 0.66 11.69 3.77
C GLY A 77 1.09 10.61 2.77
N GLU A 78 2.25 10.77 2.14
CA GLU A 78 2.80 9.76 1.23
C GLU A 78 3.14 8.45 1.95
N LEU A 79 3.77 8.52 3.12
CA LEU A 79 4.12 7.32 3.89
C LEU A 79 2.88 6.53 4.32
N LEU A 80 1.82 7.19 4.79
CA LEU A 80 0.55 6.54 5.12
C LEU A 80 -0.07 5.88 3.88
N ALA A 81 -0.02 6.57 2.73
CA ALA A 81 -0.51 6.02 1.47
C ALA A 81 0.30 4.81 0.99
N VAL A 82 1.64 4.84 1.11
CA VAL A 82 2.49 3.67 0.79
C VAL A 82 2.14 2.49 1.70
N ARG A 83 1.99 2.72 3.00
CA ARG A 83 1.60 1.67 3.95
C ARG A 83 0.30 0.99 3.54
N ALA A 84 -0.72 1.78 3.26
CA ALA A 84 -2.02 1.28 2.83
C ALA A 84 -1.93 0.56 1.46
N TYR A 85 -1.18 1.10 0.51
CA TYR A 85 -0.99 0.52 -0.81
C TYR A 85 -0.38 -0.88 -0.75
N ILE A 86 0.71 -1.04 0.01
CA ILE A 86 1.38 -2.35 0.13
C ILE A 86 0.48 -3.37 0.85
N HIS A 87 -0.22 -2.97 1.91
CA HIS A 87 -1.18 -3.86 2.57
C HIS A 87 -2.35 -4.23 1.65
N PHE A 88 -2.81 -3.31 0.81
CA PHE A 88 -3.84 -3.59 -0.18
C PHE A 88 -3.38 -4.61 -1.21
N ASP A 89 -2.15 -4.51 -1.70
CA ASP A 89 -1.57 -5.52 -2.58
C ASP A 89 -1.47 -6.89 -1.90
N LEU A 90 -1.08 -6.94 -0.62
CA LEU A 90 -1.04 -8.17 0.15
C LEU A 90 -2.42 -8.82 0.29
N ILE A 91 -3.47 -8.04 0.60
CA ILE A 91 -4.84 -8.56 0.67
C ILE A 91 -5.30 -9.10 -0.68
N ARG A 92 -4.99 -8.40 -1.78
CA ARG A 92 -5.38 -8.83 -3.12
C ARG A 92 -4.68 -10.10 -3.57
N LEU A 93 -3.43 -10.30 -3.16
CA LEU A 93 -2.63 -11.47 -3.53
C LEU A 93 -2.91 -12.69 -2.64
N PHE A 94 -3.06 -12.49 -1.35
CA PHE A 94 -3.12 -13.57 -0.36
C PHE A 94 -4.47 -13.68 0.35
N GLY A 95 -5.36 -12.76 0.12
CA GLY A 95 -6.68 -12.75 0.72
C GLY A 95 -7.77 -13.40 -0.14
N CYS A 96 -9.01 -13.26 0.28
CA CYS A 96 -10.17 -13.67 -0.49
C CYS A 96 -10.66 -12.50 -1.37
N SER A 97 -11.33 -12.86 -2.45
CA SER A 97 -12.06 -11.93 -3.33
C SER A 97 -13.55 -11.90 -2.98
N ASP A 98 -14.29 -11.04 -3.68
CA ASP A 98 -15.75 -10.90 -3.55
C ASP A 98 -16.18 -10.58 -2.11
N LEU A 99 -15.62 -9.50 -1.55
CA LEU A 99 -15.87 -9.11 -0.17
C LEU A 99 -17.33 -8.67 0.04
N ALA A 100 -17.93 -8.00 -0.95
CA ALA A 100 -19.30 -7.50 -0.86
C ALA A 100 -20.36 -8.60 -0.65
N GLY A 101 -20.11 -9.81 -1.14
CA GLY A 101 -20.99 -10.97 -0.96
C GLY A 101 -20.74 -11.77 0.32
N ARG A 102 -19.76 -11.39 1.15
CA ARG A 102 -19.33 -12.17 2.32
C ARG A 102 -19.93 -11.65 3.61
N THR A 103 -20.33 -12.60 4.46
CA THR A 103 -20.87 -12.31 5.80
C THR A 103 -19.89 -12.61 6.93
N ASP A 104 -18.68 -13.11 6.61
CA ASP A 104 -17.69 -13.58 7.57
C ASP A 104 -16.51 -12.59 7.78
N LEU A 105 -16.58 -11.38 7.21
CA LEU A 105 -15.46 -10.42 7.22
C LEU A 105 -15.05 -9.95 8.63
N GLU A 106 -15.98 -9.90 9.56
CA GLU A 106 -15.73 -9.55 10.97
C GLU A 106 -15.03 -10.65 11.76
N SER A 107 -15.03 -11.89 11.28
CA SER A 107 -14.43 -13.04 11.96
C SER A 107 -13.28 -13.67 11.19
N ARG A 108 -13.26 -13.53 9.87
CA ARG A 108 -12.25 -14.13 9.02
C ARG A 108 -10.95 -13.33 9.09
N HIS A 109 -9.86 -13.98 9.49
CA HIS A 109 -8.53 -13.38 9.53
C HIS A 109 -7.93 -13.26 8.12
N THR A 110 -7.12 -12.22 7.96
CA THR A 110 -6.34 -11.94 6.75
C THR A 110 -4.91 -11.57 7.13
N VAL A 111 -4.26 -10.74 6.35
CA VAL A 111 -2.89 -10.29 6.58
C VAL A 111 -2.77 -9.40 7.82
N PRO A 112 -1.66 -9.43 8.58
CA PRO A 112 -1.39 -8.44 9.61
C PRO A 112 -1.31 -7.03 9.01
N TYR A 113 -2.00 -6.06 9.61
CA TYR A 113 -1.84 -4.64 9.27
C TYR A 113 -0.91 -3.98 10.28
N LEU A 114 0.35 -3.78 9.88
CA LEU A 114 1.39 -3.28 10.78
C LEU A 114 1.45 -1.76 10.77
N THR A 115 1.40 -1.16 11.95
CA THR A 115 1.50 0.30 12.15
C THR A 115 2.72 0.73 12.96
N SER A 116 3.50 -0.23 13.44
CA SER A 116 4.73 -0.01 14.20
C SER A 116 5.78 -1.05 13.80
N VAL A 117 7.03 -0.77 14.17
CA VAL A 117 8.12 -1.76 14.12
C VAL A 117 8.24 -2.37 15.51
N ASP A 118 7.86 -3.62 15.64
CA ASP A 118 7.96 -4.35 16.90
C ASP A 118 8.79 -5.63 16.71
N LYS A 119 9.34 -6.17 17.81
CA LYS A 119 10.08 -7.44 17.81
C LYS A 119 9.15 -8.64 17.87
N ASP A 120 7.96 -8.44 18.37
CA ASP A 120 6.96 -9.51 18.51
C ASP A 120 6.17 -9.71 17.22
N ALA A 121 5.77 -10.96 16.99
CA ALA A 121 4.94 -11.30 15.84
C ALA A 121 3.56 -10.61 15.97
N ALA A 122 3.22 -9.80 14.98
CA ALA A 122 1.92 -9.14 14.96
C ALA A 122 0.80 -10.15 14.64
N PRO A 123 -0.34 -10.07 15.33
CA PRO A 123 -1.47 -10.94 15.05
C PRO A 123 -2.09 -10.62 13.68
N GLN A 124 -2.60 -11.65 13.04
CA GLN A 124 -3.49 -11.44 11.89
C GLN A 124 -4.77 -10.74 12.36
N LEU A 125 -5.21 -9.77 11.59
CA LEU A 125 -6.45 -9.06 11.84
C LEU A 125 -7.60 -9.66 11.01
N THR A 126 -8.84 -9.35 11.39
CA THR A 126 -9.98 -9.66 10.54
C THR A 126 -9.97 -8.80 9.27
N TYR A 127 -10.67 -9.24 8.23
CA TYR A 127 -10.83 -8.44 7.00
C TYR A 127 -11.40 -7.06 7.30
N ALA A 128 -12.48 -7.01 8.07
CA ALA A 128 -13.14 -5.76 8.41
C ALA A 128 -12.19 -4.80 9.15
N GLU A 129 -11.42 -5.30 10.13
CA GLU A 129 -10.45 -4.47 10.84
C GLU A 129 -9.30 -4.00 9.94
N THR A 130 -8.79 -4.88 9.08
CA THR A 130 -7.71 -4.52 8.15
C THR A 130 -8.16 -3.44 7.16
N LEU A 131 -9.37 -3.58 6.60
CA LEU A 131 -9.93 -2.58 5.69
C LEU A 131 -10.21 -1.25 6.40
N ARG A 132 -10.75 -1.27 7.62
CA ARG A 132 -10.95 -0.04 8.42
C ARG A 132 -9.64 0.71 8.64
N ARG A 133 -8.56 0.03 9.00
CA ARG A 133 -7.22 0.65 9.19
C ARG A 133 -6.67 1.22 7.88
N MET A 134 -6.82 0.49 6.80
CA MET A 134 -6.39 0.93 5.47
C MET A 134 -7.14 2.19 5.01
N ILE A 135 -8.45 2.22 5.16
CA ILE A 135 -9.29 3.37 4.83
C ILE A 135 -8.94 4.56 5.74
N ALA A 136 -8.68 4.32 7.03
CA ALA A 136 -8.25 5.37 7.96
C ALA A 136 -6.90 5.99 7.54
N ASP A 137 -5.91 5.18 7.18
CA ASP A 137 -4.62 5.67 6.69
C ASP A 137 -4.78 6.50 5.41
N LEU A 138 -5.57 6.03 4.45
CA LEU A 138 -5.80 6.74 3.20
C LEU A 138 -6.61 8.02 3.36
N THR A 139 -7.57 8.03 4.29
CA THR A 139 -8.35 9.22 4.63
C THR A 139 -7.45 10.28 5.27
N GLU A 140 -6.61 9.89 6.21
CA GLU A 140 -5.65 10.81 6.82
C GLU A 140 -4.59 11.27 5.81
N ALA A 141 -4.09 10.38 4.96
CA ALA A 141 -3.18 10.74 3.87
C ALA A 141 -3.81 11.79 2.94
N ALA A 142 -5.05 11.59 2.52
CA ALA A 142 -5.76 12.56 1.67
C ALA A 142 -5.92 13.92 2.37
N ARG A 143 -6.24 13.94 3.68
CA ARG A 143 -6.34 15.15 4.48
C ARG A 143 -5.00 15.89 4.60
N LEU A 144 -3.92 15.16 4.82
CA LEU A 144 -2.57 15.73 4.88
C LEU A 144 -2.14 16.32 3.54
N LEU A 145 -2.42 15.59 2.45
CA LEU A 145 -2.07 15.98 1.08
C LEU A 145 -3.02 17.02 0.47
N GLU A 146 -3.97 17.56 1.21
CA GLU A 146 -4.76 18.71 0.73
C GLU A 146 -3.90 19.92 0.35
N ILE A 147 -2.72 20.03 0.93
CA ILE A 147 -1.73 21.07 0.63
C ILE A 147 -0.83 20.75 -0.57
N ASP A 148 -1.00 19.58 -1.19
CA ASP A 148 -0.14 19.12 -2.28
C ASP A 148 -0.11 20.11 -3.45
N PRO A 149 1.07 20.53 -3.93
CA PRO A 149 1.24 21.45 -5.06
C PRO A 149 0.51 21.04 -6.32
N ILE A 150 0.36 19.75 -6.57
CA ILE A 150 -0.33 19.23 -7.77
C ILE A 150 -1.79 19.70 -7.88
N ARG A 151 -2.39 20.14 -6.78
CA ARG A 151 -3.78 20.63 -6.75
C ARG A 151 -3.94 22.05 -7.32
N ALA A 152 -2.84 22.75 -7.56
CA ALA A 152 -2.82 24.15 -8.04
C ALA A 152 -3.69 25.14 -7.21
N ARG A 153 -4.00 24.79 -5.96
CA ARG A 153 -4.88 25.61 -5.08
C ARG A 153 -4.10 26.55 -4.17
N TYR A 154 -2.82 26.31 -3.98
CA TYR A 154 -2.00 27.04 -3.02
C TYR A 154 -1.05 27.98 -3.75
N PRO A 155 -0.80 29.17 -3.19
CA PRO A 155 0.16 30.10 -3.76
C PRO A 155 1.54 29.46 -3.88
N GLU A 156 2.24 29.74 -4.99
CA GLU A 156 3.59 29.23 -5.24
C GLU A 156 4.56 29.57 -4.12
N SER A 157 4.36 30.68 -3.42
CA SER A 157 5.17 31.12 -2.28
C SER A 157 5.25 30.11 -1.14
N ILE A 158 4.20 29.31 -0.90
CA ILE A 158 4.22 28.27 0.15
C ILE A 158 5.26 27.19 -0.16
N TYR A 159 5.53 26.95 -1.43
CA TYR A 159 6.44 25.89 -1.87
C TYR A 159 7.85 26.39 -2.14
N THR A 160 8.03 27.67 -2.42
CA THR A 160 9.35 28.22 -2.76
C THR A 160 10.34 28.03 -1.61
N GLU A 161 9.92 28.27 -0.38
CA GLU A 161 10.74 28.09 0.81
C GLU A 161 10.91 26.61 1.18
N ALA A 162 9.88 25.77 0.98
CA ALA A 162 9.91 24.35 1.29
C ALA A 162 10.57 23.50 0.21
N ASN A 163 10.75 24.01 -1.01
CA ASN A 163 11.27 23.29 -2.17
C ASN A 163 12.70 23.68 -2.58
N VAL A 164 13.53 24.09 -1.60
CA VAL A 164 14.92 24.49 -1.87
C VAL A 164 15.70 23.40 -2.61
N ASP A 165 15.48 22.14 -2.23
CA ASP A 165 16.16 20.97 -2.81
C ASP A 165 15.36 20.33 -3.97
N LYS A 166 14.35 21.02 -4.50
CA LYS A 166 13.48 20.50 -5.57
C LYS A 166 12.75 19.19 -5.22
N PHE A 167 12.51 18.94 -3.95
CA PHE A 167 11.85 17.74 -3.44
C PHE A 167 10.42 17.58 -3.98
N TYR A 168 9.74 18.69 -4.28
CA TYR A 168 8.39 18.70 -4.83
C TYR A 168 8.32 18.76 -6.35
N ASP A 169 9.45 18.71 -7.02
CA ASP A 169 9.46 18.57 -8.47
C ASP A 169 8.89 17.20 -8.86
N TYR A 170 8.21 17.13 -10.00
CA TYR A 170 7.63 15.88 -10.52
C TYR A 170 6.57 15.22 -9.62
N ARG A 171 5.78 16.01 -8.89
CA ARG A 171 4.71 15.49 -8.03
C ARG A 171 3.77 14.48 -8.71
N TYR A 172 3.62 14.53 -10.02
CA TYR A 172 2.82 13.58 -10.80
C TYR A 172 3.37 12.14 -10.78
N MET A 173 4.63 11.95 -10.41
CA MET A 173 5.28 10.62 -10.28
C MET A 173 5.18 10.05 -8.86
N HIS A 174 4.65 10.82 -7.91
CA HIS A 174 4.55 10.45 -6.50
C HIS A 174 3.14 9.97 -6.14
N LEU A 175 2.99 9.42 -4.92
CA LEU A 175 1.68 9.20 -4.31
C LEU A 175 1.06 10.53 -3.89
N ASN A 176 0.76 11.36 -4.86
CA ASN A 176 0.16 12.69 -4.71
C ASN A 176 -1.30 12.61 -4.24
N TYR A 177 -1.92 13.76 -3.98
CA TYR A 177 -3.31 13.85 -3.54
C TYR A 177 -4.28 13.03 -4.42
N PHE A 178 -4.18 13.14 -5.74
CA PHE A 178 -5.09 12.43 -6.64
C PHE A 178 -4.84 10.92 -6.67
N ALA A 179 -3.58 10.50 -6.60
CA ALA A 179 -3.22 9.09 -6.51
C ALA A 179 -3.76 8.46 -5.21
N VAL A 180 -3.69 9.18 -4.09
CA VAL A 180 -4.25 8.72 -2.80
C VAL A 180 -5.77 8.63 -2.86
N LYS A 181 -6.45 9.62 -3.46
CA LYS A 181 -7.91 9.57 -3.65
C LYS A 181 -8.34 8.41 -4.55
N ALA A 182 -7.58 8.15 -5.62
CA ALA A 182 -7.84 7.01 -6.50
C ALA A 182 -7.61 5.67 -5.78
N LEU A 183 -6.56 5.58 -4.94
CA LEU A 183 -6.31 4.38 -4.14
C LEU A 183 -7.41 4.16 -3.10
N LEU A 184 -7.84 5.21 -2.40
CA LEU A 184 -8.96 5.15 -1.45
C LEU A 184 -10.23 4.64 -2.13
N ALA A 185 -10.58 5.19 -3.29
CA ALA A 185 -11.73 4.73 -4.08
C ALA A 185 -11.60 3.23 -4.44
N ARG A 186 -10.41 2.77 -4.85
CA ARG A 186 -10.18 1.35 -5.14
C ARG A 186 -10.36 0.44 -3.92
N VAL A 187 -9.90 0.88 -2.75
CA VAL A 187 -10.06 0.12 -1.50
C VAL A 187 -11.54 0.06 -1.10
N CYS A 188 -12.26 1.18 -1.17
CA CYS A 188 -13.70 1.24 -0.88
C CYS A 188 -14.51 0.37 -1.86
N MET A 189 -14.16 0.39 -3.15
CA MET A 189 -14.79 -0.50 -4.14
C MET A 189 -14.48 -1.99 -3.86
N TRP A 190 -13.30 -2.29 -3.39
CA TRP A 190 -12.92 -3.66 -3.01
C TRP A 190 -13.65 -4.15 -1.76
N GLU A 191 -13.80 -3.26 -0.78
CA GLU A 191 -14.56 -3.52 0.45
C GLU A 191 -16.06 -3.70 0.15
N GLY A 192 -16.62 -2.89 -0.75
CA GLY A 192 -17.93 -3.08 -1.34
C GLY A 192 -19.12 -2.72 -0.46
N SER A 193 -18.91 -2.10 0.72
CA SER A 193 -20.02 -1.61 1.54
C SER A 193 -20.73 -0.43 0.88
N ASP A 194 -22.03 -0.28 1.15
CA ASP A 194 -22.81 0.84 0.62
C ASP A 194 -22.41 2.18 1.23
N GLU A 195 -21.88 2.16 2.45
CA GLU A 195 -21.38 3.36 3.16
C GLU A 195 -20.16 3.99 2.47
N ASN A 196 -19.35 3.22 1.78
CA ASN A 196 -18.12 3.65 1.12
C ASN A 196 -18.26 3.86 -0.39
N LYS A 197 -19.46 3.73 -0.97
CA LYS A 197 -19.70 3.93 -2.42
C LYS A 197 -19.93 5.39 -2.82
N HIS A 198 -20.00 6.30 -1.86
CA HIS A 198 -20.24 7.74 -2.06
C HIS A 198 -19.03 8.56 -1.61
#